data_2abc5ce9ab2cce3de4c9996e755e95a1
#
_entry.id   2abc5ce9ab2cce3de4c9996e755e95a1
#
_cell.length_a   1.000
_cell.length_b   1.000
_cell.length_c   1.000
_cell.angle_alpha   90.00
_cell.angle_beta   90.00
_cell.angle_gamma   90.00
#
_symmetry.space_group_name_H-M   'P 1'
#
loop_
_entity.id
_entity.type
_entity.pdbx_description
1 polymer ?
#
loop_
_entity_poly.entity_id
_entity_poly.type
_entity_poly.pdbx_seq_one_letter_code
_entity_poly.pdbx_strand_id
1 'polypeptide(L)'
;MALKRFVIDGYGQVELNNVAFRRDGRIEAQCALDETDFASIPAENGMLLAVDKANGVVKFAKDGELPIALNYSSEHMYSKSANGLKDFRLMRGEFYPRMGYPTLADLWTSNCLCYDDGEFADDEALIKALEACKETPVYGGASEIGAVKLSATKPTYGPVLKVVKFYTMPDGQPGVKLQVIA
;
A
#
# COMPACT_ATOMS: atom_id res chain seq x y z
N MET A 1 -17.59 -6.59 -9.57
CA MET A 1 -16.26 -7.23 -9.57
C MET A 1 -15.73 -7.11 -8.15
N ALA A 2 -15.24 -8.20 -7.57
CA ALA A 2 -14.76 -8.18 -6.19
C ALA A 2 -13.23 -7.96 -6.15
N LEU A 3 -12.77 -7.14 -5.21
CA LEU A 3 -11.34 -6.99 -4.97
C LEU A 3 -10.80 -8.24 -4.27
N LYS A 4 -9.76 -8.83 -4.85
CA LYS A 4 -9.00 -9.93 -4.26
C LYS A 4 -7.70 -9.40 -3.67
N ARG A 5 -7.41 -9.80 -2.43
CA ARG A 5 -6.11 -9.56 -1.82
C ARG A 5 -5.08 -10.51 -2.43
N PHE A 6 -3.93 -9.97 -2.85
CA PHE A 6 -2.78 -10.79 -3.23
C PHE A 6 -2.32 -11.62 -2.03
N VAL A 7 -2.12 -12.93 -2.25
CA VAL A 7 -1.81 -13.87 -1.15
C VAL A 7 -0.35 -13.72 -0.74
N ILE A 8 -0.14 -13.41 0.54
CA ILE A 8 1.16 -13.28 1.17
C ILE A 8 1.16 -14.00 2.51
N ASP A 9 2.34 -14.36 3.01
CA ASP A 9 2.52 -14.86 4.37
C ASP A 9 2.62 -13.67 5.33
N GLY A 10 1.69 -13.59 6.29
CA GLY A 10 1.61 -12.49 7.25
C GLY A 10 0.92 -11.24 6.71
N TYR A 11 1.45 -10.07 7.03
CA TYR A 11 0.90 -8.76 6.68
C TYR A 11 1.71 -8.04 5.60
N GLY A 12 1.13 -7.01 5.01
CA GLY A 12 1.76 -6.19 3.99
C GLY A 12 3.05 -5.54 4.50
N GLN A 13 4.03 -5.49 3.61
CA GLN A 13 5.34 -4.93 3.85
C GLN A 13 5.61 -3.77 2.90
N VAL A 14 6.42 -2.81 3.32
CA VAL A 14 6.91 -1.72 2.49
C VAL A 14 8.39 -1.45 2.73
N GLU A 15 9.13 -1.23 1.65
CA GLU A 15 10.49 -0.72 1.68
C GLU A 15 10.54 0.64 0.99
N LEU A 16 10.86 1.68 1.73
CA LEU A 16 10.99 3.03 1.21
C LEU A 16 12.34 3.18 0.49
N ASN A 17 12.32 3.10 -0.82
CA ASN A 17 13.55 3.18 -1.61
C ASN A 17 14.01 4.63 -1.81
N ASN A 18 13.12 5.51 -2.33
CA ASN A 18 13.40 6.93 -2.51
C ASN A 18 12.09 7.70 -2.45
N VAL A 19 11.77 8.26 -1.29
CA VAL A 19 10.51 8.97 -1.04
C VAL A 19 10.78 10.37 -0.48
N ALA A 20 10.24 11.39 -1.13
CA ALA A 20 10.43 12.77 -0.77
C ALA A 20 9.73 13.13 0.55
N PHE A 21 8.62 12.49 0.89
CA PHE A 21 7.86 12.81 2.11
C PHE A 21 8.68 12.63 3.40
N ARG A 22 9.68 11.73 3.43
CA ARG A 22 10.61 11.62 4.58
C ARG A 22 11.53 12.83 4.69
N ARG A 23 12.10 13.27 3.57
CA ARG A 23 13.01 14.42 3.51
C ARG A 23 12.27 15.73 3.74
N ASP A 24 11.09 15.88 3.15
CA ASP A 24 10.37 17.14 3.09
C ASP A 24 9.37 17.32 4.26
N GLY A 25 9.29 16.33 5.17
CA GLY A 25 8.41 16.38 6.34
C GLY A 25 6.91 16.26 6.02
N ARG A 26 6.54 15.71 4.85
CA ARG A 26 5.14 15.49 4.43
C ARG A 26 4.58 14.23 5.05
N ILE A 27 4.55 14.22 6.38
CA ILE A 27 4.19 13.07 7.21
C ILE A 27 2.95 13.41 8.02
N GLU A 28 2.03 12.45 8.10
CA GLU A 28 0.89 12.45 9.01
C GLU A 28 1.11 11.39 10.10
N ALA A 29 0.95 11.76 11.35
CA ALA A 29 1.10 10.85 12.49
C ALA A 29 0.19 11.24 13.67
N GLN A 30 -0.89 11.99 13.41
CA GLN A 30 -1.80 12.51 14.44
C GLN A 30 -3.25 12.03 14.26
N CYS A 31 -3.56 11.34 13.17
CA CYS A 31 -4.89 10.79 12.89
C CYS A 31 -4.95 9.32 13.34
N ALA A 32 -6.00 8.96 14.09
CA ALA A 32 -6.23 7.58 14.52
C ALA A 32 -6.80 6.73 13.37
N LEU A 33 -6.74 5.40 13.51
CA LEU A 33 -7.47 4.50 12.60
C LEU A 33 -8.98 4.64 12.81
N ASP A 34 -9.73 4.77 11.72
CA ASP A 34 -11.21 4.87 11.72
C ASP A 34 -11.82 3.62 12.35
N GLU A 35 -12.87 3.83 13.18
CA GLU A 35 -13.46 2.72 13.95
C GLU A 35 -14.32 1.78 13.13
N THR A 36 -14.83 2.23 12.00
CA THR A 36 -15.65 1.40 11.10
C THR A 36 -14.76 0.57 10.19
N ASP A 37 -13.79 1.20 9.54
CA ASP A 37 -12.92 0.54 8.57
C ASP A 37 -11.94 -0.44 9.24
N PHE A 38 -11.46 -0.07 10.43
CA PHE A 38 -10.48 -0.87 11.18
C PHE A 38 -11.07 -1.53 12.43
N ALA A 39 -12.37 -1.84 12.42
CA ALA A 39 -13.04 -2.53 13.54
C ALA A 39 -12.42 -3.91 13.84
N SER A 40 -12.08 -4.66 12.80
CA SER A 40 -11.51 -6.02 12.89
C SER A 40 -10.35 -6.26 11.92
N ILE A 41 -10.05 -5.30 11.05
CA ILE A 41 -8.99 -5.39 10.06
C ILE A 41 -7.84 -4.50 10.53
N PRO A 42 -6.59 -4.99 10.60
CA PRO A 42 -5.44 -4.14 10.93
C PRO A 42 -5.05 -3.22 9.78
N ALA A 43 -4.39 -2.11 10.11
CA ALA A 43 -3.63 -1.37 9.11
C ALA A 43 -2.28 -2.05 8.90
N GLU A 44 -1.93 -2.26 7.63
CA GLU A 44 -0.70 -2.92 7.21
C GLU A 44 0.24 -1.91 6.54
N ASN A 45 1.54 -2.18 6.63
CA ASN A 45 2.52 -1.41 5.87
C ASN A 45 2.28 -1.58 4.36
N GLY A 46 2.41 -0.48 3.62
CA GLY A 46 2.16 -0.46 2.18
C GLY A 46 0.71 -0.14 1.79
N MET A 47 -0.22 -0.04 2.74
CA MET A 47 -1.57 0.44 2.45
C MET A 47 -1.57 1.91 1.99
N LEU A 48 -2.42 2.22 1.02
CA LEU A 48 -2.77 3.60 0.61
C LEU A 48 -4.10 3.97 1.26
N LEU A 49 -4.06 4.89 2.19
CA LEU A 49 -5.20 5.25 3.04
C LEU A 49 -5.57 6.73 2.89
N ALA A 50 -6.85 7.02 3.01
CA ALA A 50 -7.37 8.38 3.01
C ALA A 50 -7.19 9.03 4.38
N VAL A 51 -6.71 10.27 4.42
CA VAL A 51 -6.47 11.03 5.64
C VAL A 51 -7.54 12.10 5.80
N ASP A 52 -8.41 11.94 6.78
CA ASP A 52 -9.48 12.87 7.14
C ASP A 52 -9.04 13.69 8.36
N LYS A 53 -8.37 14.82 8.10
CA LYS A 53 -7.91 15.71 9.17
C LYS A 53 -9.02 16.42 9.92
N ALA A 54 -10.18 16.61 9.28
CA ALA A 54 -11.32 17.26 9.92
C ALA A 54 -11.89 16.40 11.05
N ASN A 55 -11.90 15.08 10.85
CA ASN A 55 -12.36 14.12 11.84
C ASN A 55 -11.20 13.46 12.62
N GLY A 56 -9.94 13.74 12.28
CA GLY A 56 -8.77 13.18 12.95
C GLY A 56 -8.58 11.67 12.73
N VAL A 57 -9.04 11.15 11.59
CA VAL A 57 -8.99 9.71 11.29
C VAL A 57 -8.33 9.39 9.95
N VAL A 58 -7.82 8.16 9.88
CA VAL A 58 -7.30 7.51 8.67
C VAL A 58 -8.25 6.37 8.32
N LYS A 59 -8.74 6.32 7.09
CA LYS A 59 -9.76 5.38 6.61
C LYS A 59 -9.42 4.81 5.23
N PHE A 60 -10.18 3.81 4.78
CA PHE A 60 -10.03 3.31 3.42
C PHE A 60 -10.44 4.37 2.39
N ALA A 61 -9.79 4.33 1.24
CA ALA A 61 -10.04 5.27 0.14
C ALA A 61 -11.27 4.83 -0.66
N LYS A 62 -12.45 5.38 -0.31
CA LYS A 62 -13.74 4.98 -0.91
C LYS A 62 -14.28 5.98 -1.93
N ASP A 63 -14.03 7.27 -1.76
CA ASP A 63 -14.70 8.35 -2.50
C ASP A 63 -13.77 9.28 -3.28
N GLY A 64 -12.46 9.20 -3.07
CA GLY A 64 -11.48 9.99 -3.81
C GLY A 64 -11.39 11.48 -3.47
N GLU A 65 -12.13 11.96 -2.47
CA GLU A 65 -12.14 13.37 -2.08
C GLU A 65 -11.01 13.74 -1.10
N LEU A 66 -10.53 12.77 -0.34
CA LEU A 66 -9.51 12.98 0.68
C LEU A 66 -8.09 12.73 0.15
N PRO A 67 -7.09 13.43 0.70
CA PRO A 67 -5.70 13.14 0.37
C PRO A 67 -5.32 11.71 0.78
N ILE A 68 -4.62 11.03 -0.13
CA ILE A 68 -4.17 9.65 0.07
C ILE A 68 -2.72 9.65 0.53
N ALA A 69 -2.43 8.86 1.55
CA ALA A 69 -1.08 8.67 2.09
C ALA A 69 -0.70 7.19 2.18
N LEU A 70 0.59 6.93 2.08
CA LEU A 70 1.19 5.60 2.22
C LEU A 70 1.42 5.28 3.69
N ASN A 71 0.87 4.18 4.19
CA ASN A 71 1.18 3.69 5.53
C ASN A 71 2.56 3.00 5.58
N TYR A 72 3.44 3.50 6.44
CA TYR A 72 4.76 2.94 6.70
C TYR A 72 5.09 2.99 8.21
N SER A 73 4.13 2.60 9.03
CA SER A 73 4.18 2.70 10.50
C SER A 73 5.37 1.97 11.11
N SER A 74 5.87 0.91 10.46
CA SER A 74 7.17 0.31 10.78
C SER A 74 7.97 0.06 9.51
N GLU A 75 9.23 0.51 9.51
CA GLU A 75 10.18 0.25 8.42
C GLU A 75 11.08 -0.95 8.74
N HIS A 76 11.22 -1.27 10.03
CA HIS A 76 12.08 -2.34 10.53
C HIS A 76 11.48 -3.01 11.76
N MET A 77 11.62 -4.32 11.83
CA MET A 77 11.29 -5.12 13.00
C MET A 77 12.59 -5.64 13.63
N TYR A 78 12.85 -5.20 14.85
CA TYR A 78 14.07 -5.59 15.60
C TYR A 78 13.80 -6.61 16.69
N SER A 79 12.57 -7.13 16.82
CA SER A 79 12.23 -8.14 17.80
C SER A 79 12.85 -9.48 17.41
N LYS A 80 13.50 -10.14 18.37
CA LYS A 80 14.02 -11.51 18.17
C LYS A 80 12.94 -12.57 18.01
N SER A 81 11.69 -12.26 18.41
CA SER A 81 10.54 -13.14 18.30
C SER A 81 9.69 -12.91 17.06
N ALA A 82 9.91 -11.80 16.34
CA ALA A 82 9.21 -11.48 15.10
C ALA A 82 10.08 -11.83 13.89
N ASN A 83 9.47 -12.43 12.89
CA ASN A 83 10.16 -12.90 11.67
C ASN A 83 10.34 -11.79 10.63
N GLY A 84 10.29 -10.54 11.03
CA GLY A 84 10.50 -9.37 10.19
C GLY A 84 9.22 -8.55 9.95
N LEU A 85 9.24 -7.72 8.91
CA LEU A 85 8.14 -6.79 8.61
C LEU A 85 6.79 -7.46 8.35
N LYS A 86 6.80 -8.70 7.91
CA LYS A 86 5.57 -9.46 7.65
C LYS A 86 4.70 -9.72 8.90
N ASP A 87 5.30 -9.61 10.09
CA ASP A 87 4.58 -9.81 11.37
C ASP A 87 4.01 -8.49 11.92
N PHE A 88 4.37 -7.36 11.32
CA PHE A 88 3.92 -6.06 11.79
C PHE A 88 2.53 -5.72 11.25
N ARG A 89 1.65 -5.40 12.17
CA ARG A 89 0.33 -4.81 11.93
C ARG A 89 0.02 -3.78 12.99
N LEU A 90 -0.88 -2.86 12.67
CA LEU A 90 -1.35 -1.86 13.59
C LEU A 90 -2.85 -2.03 13.81
N MET A 91 -3.25 -2.35 15.04
CA MET A 91 -4.65 -2.41 15.45
C MET A 91 -5.14 -1.04 15.90
N ARG A 92 -6.42 -0.79 15.69
CA ARG A 92 -7.07 0.41 16.22
C ARG A 92 -6.86 0.51 17.75
N GLY A 93 -6.50 1.71 18.22
CA GLY A 93 -6.30 2.00 19.62
C GLY A 93 -4.89 1.66 20.18
N GLU A 94 -4.01 1.04 19.38
CA GLU A 94 -2.63 0.78 19.82
C GLU A 94 -1.80 2.07 19.77
N PHE A 95 -1.63 2.66 18.59
CA PHE A 95 -0.98 3.96 18.36
C PHE A 95 -1.40 4.52 17.01
N TYR A 96 -1.04 5.74 16.70
CA TYR A 96 -1.39 6.38 15.43
C TYR A 96 -0.53 5.86 14.29
N PRO A 97 -1.12 5.61 13.10
CA PRO A 97 -0.35 5.21 11.93
C PRO A 97 0.58 6.34 11.50
N ARG A 98 1.75 5.97 11.01
CA ARG A 98 2.68 6.88 10.37
C ARG A 98 2.48 6.83 8.87
N MET A 99 2.02 7.95 8.32
CA MET A 99 1.61 8.07 6.92
C MET A 99 2.51 9.05 6.18
N GLY A 100 2.86 8.75 4.94
CA GLY A 100 3.60 9.67 4.07
C GLY A 100 2.77 10.05 2.85
N TYR A 101 2.72 11.35 2.51
CA TYR A 101 2.03 11.82 1.29
C TYR A 101 2.92 11.65 0.08
N PRO A 102 2.62 10.68 -0.82
CA PRO A 102 3.43 10.43 -2.01
C PRO A 102 3.47 11.64 -2.95
N THR A 103 4.60 11.83 -3.58
CA THR A 103 4.81 12.87 -4.59
C THR A 103 5.39 12.27 -5.86
N LEU A 104 5.32 13.03 -6.96
CA LEU A 104 5.88 12.61 -8.24
C LEU A 104 7.33 12.10 -8.10
N ALA A 105 7.60 10.97 -8.72
CA ALA A 105 8.87 10.23 -8.71
C ALA A 105 9.22 9.49 -7.41
N ASP A 106 8.40 9.56 -6.36
CA ASP A 106 8.58 8.70 -5.19
C ASP A 106 8.58 7.23 -5.58
N LEU A 107 9.46 6.47 -4.94
CA LEU A 107 9.71 5.06 -5.28
C LEU A 107 9.75 4.22 -4.00
N TRP A 108 8.95 3.14 -3.98
CA TRP A 108 8.99 2.14 -2.90
C TRP A 108 8.71 0.74 -3.41
N THR A 109 9.00 -0.25 -2.61
CA THR A 109 8.68 -1.66 -2.88
C THR A 109 7.64 -2.14 -1.88
N SER A 110 6.62 -2.89 -2.32
CA SER A 110 5.59 -3.43 -1.44
C SER A 110 5.01 -4.73 -1.98
N ASN A 111 4.47 -5.54 -1.06
CA ASN A 111 3.62 -6.70 -1.35
C ASN A 111 2.18 -6.52 -0.81
N CYS A 112 1.85 -5.34 -0.29
CA CYS A 112 0.49 -4.99 0.15
C CYS A 112 -0.39 -4.65 -1.06
N LEU A 113 -0.80 -5.67 -1.82
CA LEU A 113 -1.42 -5.56 -3.13
C LEU A 113 -2.82 -6.17 -3.16
N CYS A 114 -3.66 -5.68 -4.06
CA CYS A 114 -4.92 -6.29 -4.43
C CYS A 114 -5.20 -6.05 -5.92
N TYR A 115 -6.17 -6.74 -6.45
CA TYR A 115 -6.60 -6.64 -7.84
C TYR A 115 -8.08 -6.97 -7.99
N ASP A 116 -8.63 -6.65 -9.14
CA ASP A 116 -10.02 -6.96 -9.51
C ASP A 116 -10.09 -8.36 -10.13
N ASP A 117 -10.99 -9.21 -9.65
CA ASP A 117 -11.19 -10.59 -10.15
C ASP A 117 -11.67 -10.64 -11.60
N GLY A 118 -12.24 -9.54 -12.10
CA GLY A 118 -12.61 -9.41 -13.51
C GLY A 118 -11.44 -9.03 -14.41
N GLU A 119 -10.31 -8.55 -13.85
CA GLU A 119 -9.14 -8.13 -14.61
C GLU A 119 -8.01 -9.19 -14.57
N PHE A 120 -7.75 -9.74 -13.39
CA PHE A 120 -6.80 -10.84 -13.20
C PHE A 120 -7.53 -12.01 -12.52
N ALA A 121 -7.57 -13.17 -13.16
CA ALA A 121 -8.34 -14.32 -12.68
C ALA A 121 -7.86 -14.81 -11.30
N ASP A 122 -6.55 -14.80 -11.10
CA ASP A 122 -5.85 -15.26 -9.89
C ASP A 122 -4.48 -14.59 -9.72
N ASP A 123 -3.79 -14.92 -8.64
CA ASP A 123 -2.45 -14.41 -8.33
C ASP A 123 -1.41 -14.80 -9.40
N GLU A 124 -1.56 -15.96 -10.05
CA GLU A 124 -0.65 -16.41 -11.11
C GLU A 124 -0.79 -15.54 -12.36
N ALA A 125 -2.02 -15.21 -12.74
CA ALA A 125 -2.30 -14.28 -13.85
C ALA A 125 -1.74 -12.87 -13.56
N LEU A 126 -1.89 -12.39 -12.32
CA LEU A 126 -1.30 -11.13 -11.89
C LEU A 126 0.23 -11.18 -11.96
N ILE A 127 0.87 -12.22 -11.43
CA ILE A 127 2.34 -12.38 -11.46
C ILE A 127 2.86 -12.34 -12.89
N LYS A 128 2.22 -13.04 -13.82
CA LYS A 128 2.56 -13.00 -15.26
C LYS A 128 2.52 -11.57 -15.82
N ALA A 129 1.48 -10.80 -15.48
CA ALA A 129 1.36 -9.40 -15.91
C ALA A 129 2.46 -8.53 -15.29
N LEU A 130 2.83 -8.78 -14.03
CA LEU A 130 3.90 -8.08 -13.33
C LEU A 130 5.29 -8.37 -13.90
N GLU A 131 5.55 -9.60 -14.31
CA GLU A 131 6.78 -9.98 -15.01
C GLU A 131 6.91 -9.27 -16.37
N ALA A 132 5.79 -9.07 -17.05
CA ALA A 132 5.71 -8.39 -18.34
C ALA A 132 5.52 -6.85 -18.21
N CYS A 133 5.65 -6.26 -17.02
CA CYS A 133 5.32 -4.85 -16.77
C CYS A 133 6.17 -3.82 -17.53
N LYS A 134 7.28 -4.25 -18.12
CA LYS A 134 8.13 -3.40 -18.99
C LYS A 134 7.51 -3.18 -20.38
N GLU A 135 6.91 -4.25 -20.92
CA GLU A 135 6.24 -4.28 -22.24
C GLU A 135 4.78 -3.81 -22.13
N THR A 136 4.09 -4.30 -21.11
CA THR A 136 2.68 -3.99 -20.85
C THR A 136 2.56 -3.32 -19.48
N PRO A 137 2.35 -1.99 -19.43
CA PRO A 137 2.32 -1.27 -18.16
C PRO A 137 1.21 -1.75 -17.23
N VAL A 138 1.55 -1.99 -15.95
CA VAL A 138 0.62 -2.20 -14.85
C VAL A 138 0.69 -0.97 -13.94
N TYR A 139 -0.47 -0.47 -13.55
CA TYR A 139 -0.61 0.70 -12.69
C TYR A 139 -1.12 0.30 -11.31
N GLY A 140 -0.86 1.16 -10.33
CA GLY A 140 -1.35 0.99 -8.98
C GLY A 140 -2.08 2.25 -8.49
N GLY A 141 -3.01 2.06 -7.58
CA GLY A 141 -3.73 3.15 -6.93
C GLY A 141 -4.33 2.74 -5.60
N ALA A 142 -5.01 3.67 -4.96
CA ALA A 142 -5.73 3.40 -3.72
C ALA A 142 -6.93 2.47 -3.96
N SER A 143 -7.35 1.77 -2.91
CA SER A 143 -8.51 0.87 -2.94
C SER A 143 -9.37 1.00 -1.69
N GLU A 144 -10.61 0.51 -1.78
CA GLU A 144 -11.57 0.45 -0.67
C GLU A 144 -11.22 -0.58 0.43
N ILE A 145 -10.14 -1.34 0.26
CA ILE A 145 -9.61 -2.27 1.26
C ILE A 145 -8.20 -1.88 1.74
N GLY A 146 -7.72 -0.70 1.35
CA GLY A 146 -6.43 -0.15 1.74
C GLY A 146 -5.22 -0.66 0.96
N ALA A 147 -5.20 -1.91 0.49
CA ALA A 147 -4.12 -2.44 -0.32
C ALA A 147 -3.98 -1.69 -1.64
N VAL A 148 -2.78 -1.63 -2.22
CA VAL A 148 -2.56 -1.03 -3.54
C VAL A 148 -3.28 -1.87 -4.60
N LYS A 149 -4.29 -1.28 -5.25
CA LYS A 149 -5.02 -1.93 -6.35
C LYS A 149 -4.19 -1.87 -7.62
N LEU A 150 -3.83 -3.02 -8.16
CA LEU A 150 -3.14 -3.16 -9.44
C LEU A 150 -4.15 -3.32 -10.58
N SER A 151 -3.87 -2.65 -11.71
CA SER A 151 -4.74 -2.64 -12.90
C SER A 151 -3.94 -2.32 -14.17
N ALA A 152 -4.43 -2.75 -15.33
CA ALA A 152 -3.92 -2.32 -16.64
C ALA A 152 -4.30 -0.86 -16.94
N THR A 153 -5.30 -0.31 -16.24
CA THR A 153 -5.75 1.07 -16.40
C THR A 153 -5.27 1.96 -15.26
N LYS A 154 -5.03 3.24 -15.55
CA LYS A 154 -4.65 4.21 -14.52
C LYS A 154 -5.80 4.49 -13.57
N PRO A 155 -5.54 4.61 -12.25
CA PRO A 155 -6.54 5.05 -11.30
C PRO A 155 -7.01 6.48 -11.59
N THR A 156 -8.25 6.78 -11.21
CA THR A 156 -8.89 8.08 -11.47
C THR A 156 -8.73 9.08 -10.32
N TYR A 157 -8.28 8.64 -9.16
CA TYR A 157 -8.02 9.50 -8.01
C TYR A 157 -6.83 9.00 -7.17
N GLY A 158 -6.31 9.88 -6.32
CA GLY A 158 -5.13 9.61 -5.52
C GLY A 158 -3.85 9.52 -6.34
N PRO A 159 -2.75 9.04 -5.77
CA PRO A 159 -1.49 8.89 -6.49
C PRO A 159 -1.62 7.81 -7.57
N VAL A 160 -1.18 8.14 -8.78
CA VAL A 160 -1.06 7.17 -9.88
C VAL A 160 0.31 6.53 -9.80
N LEU A 161 0.33 5.24 -9.54
CA LEU A 161 1.56 4.46 -9.46
C LEU A 161 1.76 3.68 -10.76
N LYS A 162 3.02 3.45 -11.12
CA LYS A 162 3.41 2.51 -12.17
C LYS A 162 4.28 1.42 -11.56
N VAL A 163 3.99 0.17 -11.91
CA VAL A 163 4.89 -0.94 -11.60
C VAL A 163 6.15 -0.80 -12.45
N VAL A 164 7.27 -0.59 -11.79
CA VAL A 164 8.59 -0.45 -12.44
C VAL A 164 9.25 -1.81 -12.61
N LYS A 165 9.01 -2.69 -11.63
CA LYS A 165 9.63 -4.02 -11.59
C LYS A 165 8.84 -4.96 -10.68
N PHE A 166 8.65 -6.20 -11.14
CA PHE A 166 8.35 -7.32 -10.25
C PHE A 166 9.57 -7.62 -9.39
N TYR A 167 9.39 -7.83 -8.11
CA TYR A 167 10.46 -7.85 -7.13
C TYR A 167 10.26 -8.97 -6.11
N THR A 168 11.34 -9.42 -5.48
CA THR A 168 11.29 -10.34 -4.35
C THR A 168 11.60 -9.56 -3.07
N MET A 169 10.69 -9.57 -2.11
CA MET A 169 10.87 -8.95 -0.80
C MET A 169 12.03 -9.62 -0.04
N PRO A 170 12.63 -8.97 0.97
CA PRO A 170 13.77 -9.53 1.71
C PRO A 170 13.51 -10.89 2.37
N ASP A 171 12.26 -11.20 2.67
CA ASP A 171 11.83 -12.49 3.22
C ASP A 171 11.52 -13.56 2.16
N GLY A 172 11.78 -13.25 0.87
CA GLY A 172 11.58 -14.15 -0.26
C GLY A 172 10.19 -14.11 -0.88
N GLN A 173 9.25 -13.34 -0.35
CA GLN A 173 7.90 -13.23 -0.90
C GLN A 173 7.86 -12.36 -2.16
N PRO A 174 6.89 -12.57 -3.07
CA PRO A 174 6.72 -11.71 -4.23
C PRO A 174 6.25 -10.30 -3.82
N GLY A 175 6.71 -9.30 -4.55
CA GLY A 175 6.33 -7.92 -4.37
C GLY A 175 6.55 -7.11 -5.64
N VAL A 176 6.27 -5.82 -5.59
CA VAL A 176 6.45 -4.91 -6.72
C VAL A 176 7.17 -3.63 -6.31
N LYS A 177 8.00 -3.13 -7.19
CA LYS A 177 8.55 -1.78 -7.08
C LYS A 177 7.62 -0.81 -7.79
N LEU A 178 7.14 0.19 -7.05
CA LEU A 178 6.15 1.16 -7.47
C LEU A 178 6.76 2.55 -7.54
N GLN A 179 6.44 3.28 -8.60
CA GLN A 179 6.82 4.68 -8.77
C GLN A 179 5.59 5.55 -8.95
N VAL A 180 5.55 6.68 -8.26
CA VAL A 180 4.52 7.72 -8.46
C VAL A 180 4.77 8.42 -9.78
N ILE A 181 3.78 8.43 -10.67
CA ILE A 181 3.86 9.05 -12.01
C ILE A 181 2.87 10.21 -12.21
N ALA A 182 1.86 10.34 -11.34
CA ALA A 182 0.95 11.48 -11.27
C ALA A 182 0.25 11.52 -9.90
#